data_17bf77b233d4b7c3cc58de40255ef65a
#
_entry.id   17bf77b233d4b7c3cc58de40255ef65a
#
_cell.length_a   1.000
_cell.length_b   1.000
_cell.length_c   1.000
_cell.angle_alpha   90.00
_cell.angle_beta   90.00
_cell.angle_gamma   90.00
#
_symmetry.space_group_name_H-M   'P 1'
#
loop_
_entity.id
_entity.type
_entity.pdbx_description
1 polymer ?
#
loop_
_entity_poly.entity_id
_entity_poly.type
_entity_poly.pdbx_seq_one_letter_code
_entity_poly.pdbx_strand_id
1 'polypeptide(L)'
;MKSLKGRVAVVTGAASGIGLGLAERFAAEGMKVVLADVEVDALGRAERSLRSAGAEVLAVPTDVSKADQVDRLAQEARTAFGGIHVVCNNAGVGATSGAAFWEMSHADWEWVLGVNLWGVINGMRAFTPILLEQEEGHIVNTASMAGLNTSAPGSMGVYSVTKHAVVALSESLHVSLQIRGAKVGVSVLCPAWVRT
;
A
#
# COMPACT_ATOMS: atom_id res chain seq x y z
N MET A 1 10.36 9.42 12.89
CA MET A 1 9.12 9.49 13.73
C MET A 1 9.40 8.81 15.07
N LYS A 2 9.14 9.51 16.20
CA LYS A 2 9.44 8.99 17.56
C LYS A 2 8.20 8.39 18.27
N SER A 3 6.99 8.71 17.82
CA SER A 3 5.73 8.22 18.38
C SER A 3 4.71 8.06 17.26
N LEU A 4 3.88 7.02 17.36
CA LEU A 4 2.77 6.76 16.43
C LEU A 4 1.48 7.44 16.91
N LYS A 5 1.30 7.64 18.21
CA LYS A 5 0.08 8.18 18.81
C LYS A 5 -0.30 9.54 18.22
N GLY A 6 -1.54 9.66 17.76
CA GLY A 6 -2.10 10.87 17.14
C GLY A 6 -1.65 11.11 15.70
N ARG A 7 -0.77 10.28 15.15
CA ARG A 7 -0.32 10.33 13.76
C ARG A 7 -1.35 9.69 12.82
N VAL A 8 -1.24 9.94 11.53
CA VAL A 8 -2.16 9.44 10.50
C VAL A 8 -1.48 8.37 9.66
N ALA A 9 -2.12 7.22 9.55
CA ALA A 9 -1.71 6.15 8.65
C ALA A 9 -2.72 5.99 7.51
N VAL A 10 -2.25 5.84 6.28
CA VAL A 10 -3.04 5.47 5.10
C VAL A 10 -2.64 4.06 4.70
N VAL A 11 -3.60 3.15 4.57
CA VAL A 11 -3.36 1.76 4.19
C VAL A 11 -4.22 1.39 3.00
N THR A 12 -3.60 0.97 1.90
CA THR A 12 -4.31 0.44 0.73
C THR A 12 -4.44 -1.08 0.82
N GLY A 13 -5.51 -1.65 0.24
CA GLY A 13 -5.85 -3.05 0.44
C GLY A 13 -6.24 -3.35 1.89
N ALA A 14 -6.94 -2.41 2.53
CA ALA A 14 -7.20 -2.42 3.98
C ALA A 14 -8.48 -3.15 4.38
N ALA A 15 -9.24 -3.67 3.42
CA ALA A 15 -10.48 -4.38 3.70
C ALA A 15 -10.26 -5.80 4.25
N SER A 16 -9.07 -6.37 4.07
CA SER A 16 -8.75 -7.73 4.48
C SER A 16 -7.24 -7.96 4.67
N GLY A 17 -6.89 -9.15 5.14
CA GLY A 17 -5.52 -9.68 5.12
C GLY A 17 -4.48 -8.80 5.81
N ILE A 18 -3.31 -8.66 5.19
CA ILE A 18 -2.18 -7.90 5.74
C ILE A 18 -2.55 -6.42 5.92
N GLY A 19 -3.29 -5.84 4.96
CA GLY A 19 -3.71 -4.44 5.04
C GLY A 19 -4.61 -4.16 6.23
N LEU A 20 -5.59 -5.03 6.48
CA LEU A 20 -6.45 -4.92 7.66
C LEU A 20 -5.65 -5.07 8.96
N GLY A 21 -4.76 -6.08 9.03
CA GLY A 21 -3.89 -6.27 10.20
C GLY A 21 -2.97 -5.08 10.49
N LEU A 22 -2.44 -4.43 9.43
CA LEU A 22 -1.68 -3.18 9.59
C LEU A 22 -2.57 -2.06 10.14
N ALA A 23 -3.78 -1.89 9.60
CA ALA A 23 -4.74 -0.89 10.04
C ALA A 23 -5.15 -1.08 11.49
N GLU A 24 -5.46 -2.31 11.89
CA GLU A 24 -5.78 -2.68 13.28
C GLU A 24 -4.62 -2.38 14.22
N ARG A 25 -3.40 -2.71 13.81
CA ARG A 25 -2.22 -2.42 14.62
C ARG A 25 -1.98 -0.92 14.77
N PHE A 26 -2.09 -0.14 13.71
CA PHE A 26 -1.95 1.31 13.79
C PHE A 26 -3.02 1.94 14.68
N ALA A 27 -4.27 1.48 14.58
CA ALA A 27 -5.36 1.93 15.45
C ALA A 27 -5.05 1.62 16.93
N ALA A 28 -4.55 0.43 17.23
CA ALA A 28 -4.15 0.03 18.59
C ALA A 28 -2.99 0.86 19.14
N GLU A 29 -2.10 1.38 18.30
CA GLU A 29 -1.04 2.33 18.67
C GLU A 29 -1.55 3.79 18.80
N GLY A 30 -2.85 4.02 18.64
CA GLY A 30 -3.49 5.33 18.77
C GLY A 30 -3.27 6.25 17.58
N MET A 31 -3.04 5.67 16.39
CA MET A 31 -3.05 6.43 15.13
C MET A 31 -4.48 6.65 14.63
N LYS A 32 -4.68 7.71 13.87
CA LYS A 32 -5.83 7.88 12.99
C LYS A 32 -5.58 7.08 11.72
N VAL A 33 -6.56 6.31 11.23
CA VAL A 33 -6.34 5.37 10.14
C VAL A 33 -7.25 5.67 8.96
N VAL A 34 -6.67 5.80 7.78
CA VAL A 34 -7.40 5.86 6.51
C VAL A 34 -7.30 4.49 5.85
N LEU A 35 -8.46 3.86 5.66
CA LEU A 35 -8.61 2.58 4.99
C LEU A 35 -8.95 2.82 3.54
N ALA A 36 -8.22 2.24 2.61
CA ALA A 36 -8.50 2.31 1.19
C ALA A 36 -8.58 0.92 0.58
N ASP A 37 -9.66 0.64 -0.14
CA ASP A 37 -9.86 -0.64 -0.83
C ASP A 37 -10.91 -0.47 -1.95
N VAL A 38 -10.89 -1.36 -2.93
CA VAL A 38 -11.90 -1.43 -3.99
C VAL A 38 -13.16 -2.18 -3.50
N GLU A 39 -13.04 -3.06 -2.53
CA GLU A 39 -14.10 -3.89 -1.99
C GLU A 39 -14.96 -3.13 -0.97
N VAL A 40 -15.89 -2.31 -1.44
CA VAL A 40 -16.67 -1.32 -0.64
C VAL A 40 -17.35 -1.94 0.58
N ASP A 41 -17.98 -3.10 0.44
CA ASP A 41 -18.70 -3.76 1.53
C ASP A 41 -17.75 -4.26 2.63
N ALA A 42 -16.62 -4.84 2.24
CA ALA A 42 -15.60 -5.31 3.16
C ALA A 42 -14.90 -4.12 3.86
N LEU A 43 -14.61 -3.06 3.11
CA LEU A 43 -14.07 -1.81 3.61
C LEU A 43 -14.98 -1.18 4.67
N GLY A 44 -16.29 -1.13 4.40
CA GLY A 44 -17.27 -0.64 5.37
C GLY A 44 -17.38 -1.50 6.63
N ARG A 45 -17.18 -2.82 6.52
CA ARG A 45 -17.09 -3.69 7.72
C ARG A 45 -15.85 -3.41 8.54
N ALA A 46 -14.70 -3.28 7.90
CA ALA A 46 -13.43 -2.93 8.57
C ALA A 46 -13.52 -1.59 9.30
N GLU A 47 -14.09 -0.57 8.66
CA GLU A 47 -14.31 0.74 9.27
C GLU A 47 -15.16 0.64 10.52
N ARG A 48 -16.33 -0.02 10.44
CA ARG A 48 -17.22 -0.18 11.60
C ARG A 48 -16.54 -0.92 12.76
N SER A 49 -15.79 -1.96 12.45
CA SER A 49 -15.04 -2.73 13.45
C SER A 49 -14.05 -1.86 14.20
N LEU A 50 -13.21 -1.11 13.49
CA LEU A 50 -12.21 -0.25 14.09
C LEU A 50 -12.84 0.93 14.86
N ARG A 51 -13.90 1.53 14.34
CA ARG A 51 -14.65 2.59 15.07
C ARG A 51 -15.27 2.06 16.36
N SER A 52 -15.81 0.84 16.35
CA SER A 52 -16.36 0.20 17.55
C SER A 52 -15.28 -0.08 18.60
N ALA A 53 -14.04 -0.26 18.20
CA ALA A 53 -12.88 -0.37 19.08
C ALA A 53 -12.34 0.99 19.55
N GLY A 54 -13.00 2.11 19.19
CA GLY A 54 -12.64 3.46 19.60
C GLY A 54 -11.61 4.18 18.73
N ALA A 55 -11.29 3.65 17.55
CA ALA A 55 -10.33 4.27 16.64
C ALA A 55 -10.95 5.41 15.81
N GLU A 56 -10.16 6.44 15.51
CA GLU A 56 -10.50 7.45 14.51
C GLU A 56 -10.17 6.90 13.11
N VAL A 57 -11.20 6.61 12.30
CA VAL A 57 -11.06 5.91 11.02
C VAL A 57 -11.83 6.63 9.91
N LEU A 58 -11.26 6.66 8.72
CA LEU A 58 -11.89 7.09 7.47
C LEU A 58 -11.76 5.97 6.45
N ALA A 59 -12.86 5.56 5.83
CA ALA A 59 -12.87 4.61 4.72
C ALA A 59 -13.05 5.37 3.40
N VAL A 60 -12.16 5.11 2.43
CA VAL A 60 -12.19 5.72 1.10
C VAL A 60 -12.13 4.63 0.04
N PRO A 61 -13.23 4.36 -0.68
CA PRO A 61 -13.22 3.43 -1.81
C PRO A 61 -12.20 3.88 -2.86
N THR A 62 -11.23 3.00 -3.17
CA THR A 62 -10.10 3.39 -4.02
C THR A 62 -9.60 2.21 -4.85
N ASP A 63 -9.63 2.34 -6.16
CA ASP A 63 -8.87 1.50 -7.09
C ASP A 63 -7.46 2.11 -7.25
N VAL A 64 -6.46 1.45 -6.69
CA VAL A 64 -5.08 1.95 -6.72
C VAL A 64 -4.48 1.99 -8.11
N SER A 65 -5.02 1.23 -9.08
CA SER A 65 -4.60 1.29 -10.48
C SER A 65 -4.95 2.61 -11.17
N LYS A 66 -5.82 3.41 -10.55
CA LYS A 66 -6.32 4.71 -11.06
C LYS A 66 -5.64 5.86 -10.31
N ALA A 67 -4.78 6.58 -11.01
CA ALA A 67 -3.99 7.66 -10.40
C ALA A 67 -4.87 8.75 -9.75
N ASP A 68 -5.95 9.15 -10.41
CA ASP A 68 -6.91 10.14 -9.92
C ASP A 68 -7.60 9.70 -8.61
N GLN A 69 -7.88 8.40 -8.45
CA GLN A 69 -8.47 7.89 -7.22
C GLN A 69 -7.47 7.91 -6.06
N VAL A 70 -6.20 7.63 -6.33
CA VAL A 70 -5.14 7.71 -5.31
C VAL A 70 -4.85 9.17 -4.94
N ASP A 71 -4.87 10.08 -5.91
CA ASP A 71 -4.75 11.52 -5.65
C ASP A 71 -5.92 12.02 -4.77
N ARG A 72 -7.16 11.57 -5.06
CA ARG A 72 -8.33 11.85 -4.21
C ARG A 72 -8.18 11.26 -2.80
N LEU A 73 -7.71 10.02 -2.67
CA LEU A 73 -7.43 9.39 -1.37
C LEU A 73 -6.48 10.24 -0.52
N ALA A 74 -5.40 10.74 -1.12
CA ALA A 74 -4.44 11.58 -0.43
C ALA A 74 -5.07 12.91 0.03
N GLN A 75 -5.90 13.52 -0.80
CA GLN A 75 -6.61 14.75 -0.46
C GLN A 75 -7.64 14.54 0.66
N GLU A 76 -8.45 13.48 0.59
CA GLU A 76 -9.45 13.16 1.62
C GLU A 76 -8.79 12.86 2.97
N ALA A 77 -7.70 12.09 2.98
CA ALA A 77 -6.91 11.80 4.18
C ALA A 77 -6.36 13.09 4.82
N ARG A 78 -5.77 13.99 4.01
CA ARG A 78 -5.24 15.27 4.47
C ARG A 78 -6.36 16.19 5.00
N THR A 79 -7.49 16.24 4.32
CA THR A 79 -8.64 17.06 4.74
C THR A 79 -9.24 16.58 6.07
N ALA A 80 -9.40 15.27 6.22
CA ALA A 80 -10.02 14.69 7.42
C ALA A 80 -9.15 14.80 8.66
N PHE A 81 -7.82 14.62 8.52
CA PHE A 81 -6.93 14.46 9.66
C PHE A 81 -5.79 15.49 9.75
N GLY A 82 -5.70 16.42 8.80
CA GLY A 82 -4.73 17.53 8.81
C GLY A 82 -3.31 17.17 8.33
N GLY A 83 -3.02 15.88 8.11
CA GLY A 83 -1.70 15.43 7.66
C GLY A 83 -1.65 13.93 7.43
N ILE A 84 -0.52 13.42 6.91
CA ILE A 84 -0.28 12.00 6.65
C ILE A 84 1.13 11.67 7.13
N HIS A 85 1.31 10.56 7.86
CA HIS A 85 2.60 10.26 8.47
C HIS A 85 3.14 8.88 8.09
N VAL A 86 2.24 7.90 7.90
CA VAL A 86 2.60 6.56 7.42
C VAL A 86 1.73 6.24 6.20
N VAL A 87 2.35 5.73 5.14
CA VAL A 87 1.65 5.26 3.95
C VAL A 87 2.04 3.82 3.70
N CYS A 88 1.05 2.92 3.70
CA CYS A 88 1.25 1.53 3.33
C CYS A 88 0.64 1.28 1.95
N ASN A 89 1.47 1.27 0.92
CA ASN A 89 1.10 0.81 -0.42
C ASN A 89 1.07 -0.72 -0.38
N ASN A 90 -0.06 -1.27 0.08
CA ASN A 90 -0.18 -2.69 0.39
C ASN A 90 -1.14 -3.43 -0.55
N ALA A 91 -2.09 -2.74 -1.20
CA ALA A 91 -2.99 -3.35 -2.17
C ALA A 91 -2.24 -4.21 -3.19
N GLY A 92 -2.73 -5.41 -3.42
CA GLY A 92 -2.10 -6.33 -4.35
C GLY A 92 -2.99 -7.51 -4.69
N VAL A 93 -2.78 -8.05 -5.88
CA VAL A 93 -3.50 -9.21 -6.42
C VAL A 93 -2.52 -10.30 -6.82
N GLY A 94 -2.95 -11.55 -6.71
CA GLY A 94 -2.21 -12.70 -7.24
C GLY A 94 -2.50 -12.92 -8.72
N ALA A 95 -1.66 -13.69 -9.40
CA ALA A 95 -1.99 -14.20 -10.72
C ALA A 95 -3.06 -15.30 -10.60
N THR A 96 -4.10 -15.21 -11.39
CA THR A 96 -5.28 -16.09 -11.28
C THR A 96 -5.29 -17.23 -12.30
N SER A 97 -4.54 -17.12 -13.40
CA SER A 97 -4.48 -18.15 -14.42
C SER A 97 -3.43 -19.21 -14.09
N GLY A 98 -3.75 -20.50 -14.25
CA GLY A 98 -2.76 -21.57 -14.22
C GLY A 98 -1.92 -21.65 -15.50
N ALA A 99 -2.01 -20.65 -16.37
CA ALA A 99 -1.35 -20.58 -17.66
C ALA A 99 0.18 -20.49 -17.49
N ALA A 100 0.91 -20.99 -18.48
CA ALA A 100 2.34 -20.74 -18.58
C ALA A 100 2.61 -19.23 -18.77
N PHE A 101 3.77 -18.79 -18.35
CA PHE A 101 4.14 -17.37 -18.36
C PHE A 101 3.93 -16.68 -19.73
N TRP A 102 4.25 -17.37 -20.81
CA TRP A 102 4.09 -16.87 -22.20
C TRP A 102 2.68 -17.00 -22.77
N GLU A 103 1.78 -17.67 -22.07
CA GLU A 103 0.37 -17.86 -22.45
C GLU A 103 -0.57 -16.89 -21.74
N MET A 104 -0.05 -16.10 -20.79
CA MET A 104 -0.84 -15.11 -20.07
C MET A 104 -1.35 -14.04 -21.03
N SER A 105 -2.63 -13.71 -20.92
CA SER A 105 -3.24 -12.67 -21.74
C SER A 105 -2.71 -11.27 -21.40
N HIS A 106 -2.82 -10.33 -22.34
CA HIS A 106 -2.54 -8.91 -22.06
C HIS A 106 -3.37 -8.38 -20.89
N ALA A 107 -4.63 -8.79 -20.78
CA ALA A 107 -5.51 -8.37 -19.70
C ALA A 107 -5.01 -8.86 -18.32
N ASP A 108 -4.48 -10.07 -18.23
CA ASP A 108 -3.87 -10.58 -16.98
C ASP A 108 -2.64 -9.73 -16.59
N TRP A 109 -1.80 -9.40 -17.57
CA TRP A 109 -0.65 -8.53 -17.37
C TRP A 109 -1.08 -7.14 -16.91
N GLU A 110 -2.00 -6.50 -17.63
CA GLU A 110 -2.50 -5.16 -17.32
C GLU A 110 -3.12 -5.11 -15.92
N TRP A 111 -3.91 -6.11 -15.54
CA TRP A 111 -4.53 -6.18 -14.24
C TRP A 111 -3.50 -6.28 -13.10
N VAL A 112 -2.58 -7.24 -13.20
CA VAL A 112 -1.57 -7.45 -12.14
C VAL A 112 -0.57 -6.30 -12.06
N LEU A 113 -0.10 -5.79 -13.20
CA LEU A 113 0.74 -4.59 -13.25
C LEU A 113 0.00 -3.37 -12.72
N GLY A 114 -1.27 -3.21 -13.09
CA GLY A 114 -2.11 -2.08 -12.67
C GLY A 114 -2.21 -1.97 -11.14
N VAL A 115 -2.51 -3.07 -10.48
CA VAL A 115 -2.65 -3.06 -9.03
C VAL A 115 -1.30 -3.10 -8.33
N ASN A 116 -0.45 -4.10 -8.63
CA ASN A 116 0.75 -4.37 -7.84
C ASN A 116 1.89 -3.38 -8.08
N LEU A 117 2.00 -2.82 -9.28
CA LEU A 117 3.09 -1.91 -9.64
C LEU A 117 2.60 -0.47 -9.76
N TRP A 118 1.63 -0.21 -10.63
CA TRP A 118 1.08 1.13 -10.79
C TRP A 118 0.42 1.64 -9.52
N GLY A 119 -0.24 0.77 -8.73
CA GLY A 119 -0.79 1.14 -7.43
C GLY A 119 0.28 1.68 -6.48
N VAL A 120 1.45 1.04 -6.43
CA VAL A 120 2.59 1.53 -5.62
C VAL A 120 3.15 2.83 -6.19
N ILE A 121 3.32 2.93 -7.51
CA ILE A 121 3.80 4.15 -8.18
C ILE A 121 2.84 5.32 -7.90
N ASN A 122 1.54 5.11 -8.04
CA ASN A 122 0.52 6.13 -7.77
C ASN A 122 0.57 6.59 -6.31
N GLY A 123 0.68 5.64 -5.36
CA GLY A 123 0.85 5.97 -3.95
C GLY A 123 2.12 6.79 -3.69
N MET A 124 3.25 6.37 -4.23
CA MET A 124 4.50 7.13 -4.11
C MET A 124 4.35 8.54 -4.68
N ARG A 125 3.73 8.70 -5.86
CA ARG A 125 3.50 10.01 -6.49
C ARG A 125 2.61 10.91 -5.65
N ALA A 126 1.49 10.38 -5.14
CA ALA A 126 0.50 11.18 -4.42
C ALA A 126 0.98 11.58 -3.01
N PHE A 127 1.62 10.65 -2.30
CA PHE A 127 1.92 10.84 -0.89
C PHE A 127 3.33 11.39 -0.61
N THR A 128 4.35 11.09 -1.42
CA THR A 128 5.72 11.56 -1.15
C THR A 128 5.82 13.08 -1.04
N PRO A 129 5.18 13.88 -1.93
CA PRO A 129 5.22 15.34 -1.79
C PRO A 129 4.65 15.85 -0.46
N ILE A 130 3.57 15.23 0.01
CA ILE A 130 2.92 15.60 1.29
C ILE A 130 3.88 15.33 2.46
N LEU A 131 4.52 14.16 2.47
CA LEU A 131 5.47 13.80 3.51
C LEU A 131 6.71 14.69 3.52
N LEU A 132 7.18 15.11 2.34
CA LEU A 132 8.28 16.05 2.19
C LEU A 132 7.92 17.45 2.71
N GLU A 133 6.72 17.93 2.41
CA GLU A 133 6.19 19.20 2.92
C GLU A 133 6.13 19.23 4.46
N GLN A 134 5.79 18.08 5.07
CA GLN A 134 5.72 17.92 6.52
C GLN A 134 7.09 17.68 7.19
N GLU A 135 8.13 17.44 6.41
CA GLU A 135 9.46 17.03 6.88
C GLU A 135 9.47 15.78 7.79
N GLU A 136 8.44 14.97 7.74
CA GLU A 136 8.31 13.75 8.54
C GLU A 136 7.40 12.75 7.83
N GLY A 137 7.78 11.48 7.81
CA GLY A 137 6.91 10.41 7.34
C GLY A 137 7.63 9.11 7.06
N HIS A 138 6.83 8.09 6.74
CA HIS A 138 7.34 6.78 6.38
C HIS A 138 6.46 6.12 5.32
N ILE A 139 7.08 5.62 4.27
CA ILE A 139 6.40 4.84 3.22
C ILE A 139 6.77 3.37 3.39
N VAL A 140 5.77 2.51 3.42
CA VAL A 140 5.92 1.05 3.43
C VAL A 140 5.32 0.51 2.14
N ASN A 141 6.13 -0.14 1.32
CA ASN A 141 5.65 -0.80 0.10
C ASN A 141 5.63 -2.32 0.32
N THR A 142 4.48 -2.95 0.12
CA THR A 142 4.34 -4.40 0.26
C THR A 142 4.74 -5.11 -1.03
N ALA A 143 5.96 -5.63 -1.03
CA ALA A 143 6.45 -6.57 -2.04
C ALA A 143 6.02 -8.02 -1.70
N SER A 144 6.96 -8.94 -1.69
CA SER A 144 6.80 -10.35 -1.33
C SER A 144 8.19 -11.00 -1.29
N MET A 145 8.32 -12.16 -0.68
CA MET A 145 9.49 -13.01 -0.91
C MET A 145 9.66 -13.34 -2.42
N ALA A 146 8.56 -13.37 -3.18
CA ALA A 146 8.60 -13.52 -4.64
C ALA A 146 9.20 -12.29 -5.37
N GLY A 147 9.48 -11.20 -4.68
CA GLY A 147 10.26 -10.06 -5.17
C GLY A 147 11.76 -10.17 -4.91
N LEU A 148 12.19 -11.20 -4.20
CA LEU A 148 13.60 -11.48 -3.88
C LEU A 148 14.10 -12.77 -4.54
N ASN A 149 13.19 -13.63 -4.99
CA ASN A 149 13.50 -14.93 -5.56
C ASN A 149 12.52 -15.24 -6.72
N THR A 150 13.07 -15.70 -7.85
CA THR A 150 12.31 -16.05 -9.06
C THR A 150 11.92 -17.52 -9.15
N SER A 151 12.13 -18.33 -8.12
CA SER A 151 11.91 -19.79 -8.14
C SER A 151 10.43 -20.20 -8.18
N ALA A 152 9.48 -19.27 -8.26
CA ALA A 152 8.07 -19.59 -8.34
C ALA A 152 7.67 -20.04 -9.76
N PRO A 153 7.09 -21.25 -9.93
CA PRO A 153 6.73 -21.77 -11.24
C PRO A 153 5.44 -21.15 -11.79
N GLY A 154 5.30 -21.17 -13.11
CA GLY A 154 4.06 -20.92 -13.84
C GLY A 154 3.55 -19.48 -13.76
N SER A 155 2.24 -19.33 -13.56
CA SER A 155 1.51 -18.06 -13.54
C SER A 155 1.94 -17.06 -12.46
N MET A 156 2.77 -17.47 -11.50
CA MET A 156 3.39 -16.54 -10.55
C MET A 156 4.45 -15.64 -11.19
N GLY A 157 4.77 -15.82 -12.47
CA GLY A 157 5.79 -15.03 -13.15
C GLY A 157 5.49 -13.53 -13.18
N VAL A 158 4.28 -13.14 -13.62
CA VAL A 158 3.88 -11.72 -13.63
C VAL A 158 3.84 -11.13 -12.21
N TYR A 159 3.35 -11.89 -11.26
CA TYR A 159 3.37 -11.48 -9.85
C TYR A 159 4.79 -11.23 -9.36
N SER A 160 5.72 -12.18 -9.62
CA SER A 160 7.13 -12.03 -9.26
C SER A 160 7.76 -10.81 -9.92
N VAL A 161 7.49 -10.57 -11.21
CA VAL A 161 7.96 -9.36 -11.92
C VAL A 161 7.51 -8.10 -11.18
N THR A 162 6.22 -8.01 -10.83
CA THR A 162 5.71 -6.82 -10.11
C THR A 162 6.36 -6.66 -8.74
N LYS A 163 6.56 -7.76 -8.01
CA LYS A 163 7.14 -7.71 -6.66
C LYS A 163 8.64 -7.40 -6.66
N HIS A 164 9.41 -7.84 -7.66
CA HIS A 164 10.78 -7.36 -7.88
C HIS A 164 10.82 -5.88 -8.23
N ALA A 165 9.91 -5.41 -9.09
CA ALA A 165 9.81 -4.00 -9.42
C ALA A 165 9.49 -3.14 -8.17
N VAL A 166 8.63 -3.60 -7.26
CA VAL A 166 8.33 -2.90 -6.00
C VAL A 166 9.54 -2.82 -5.09
N VAL A 167 10.38 -3.86 -5.01
CA VAL A 167 11.66 -3.80 -4.28
C VAL A 167 12.56 -2.73 -4.87
N ALA A 168 12.81 -2.78 -6.18
CA ALA A 168 13.68 -1.82 -6.88
C ALA A 168 13.16 -0.37 -6.74
N LEU A 169 11.84 -0.16 -6.83
CA LEU A 169 11.21 1.15 -6.62
C LEU A 169 11.45 1.67 -5.20
N SER A 170 11.32 0.79 -4.20
CA SER A 170 11.49 1.17 -2.80
C SER A 170 12.93 1.58 -2.48
N GLU A 171 13.89 0.83 -3.01
CA GLU A 171 15.31 1.15 -2.89
C GLU A 171 15.66 2.48 -3.60
N SER A 172 15.16 2.66 -4.83
CA SER A 172 15.37 3.88 -5.60
C SER A 172 14.76 5.10 -4.92
N LEU A 173 13.56 4.97 -4.35
CA LEU A 173 12.93 6.05 -3.57
C LEU A 173 13.75 6.37 -2.33
N HIS A 174 14.20 5.36 -1.59
CA HIS A 174 15.05 5.54 -0.40
C HIS A 174 16.31 6.33 -0.73
N VAL A 175 17.04 5.93 -1.76
CA VAL A 175 18.25 6.64 -2.20
C VAL A 175 17.96 8.08 -2.62
N SER A 176 16.87 8.29 -3.37
CA SER A 176 16.46 9.63 -3.82
C SER A 176 16.13 10.57 -2.65
N LEU A 177 15.47 10.04 -1.61
CA LEU A 177 15.15 10.80 -0.40
C LEU A 177 16.40 11.10 0.43
N GLN A 178 17.34 10.15 0.53
CA GLN A 178 18.62 10.37 1.21
C GLN A 178 19.45 11.45 0.54
N ILE A 179 19.57 11.42 -0.80
CA ILE A 179 20.32 12.46 -1.56
C ILE A 179 19.74 13.85 -1.29
N ARG A 180 18.42 13.96 -1.07
CA ARG A 180 17.73 15.22 -0.74
C ARG A 180 17.82 15.60 0.73
N GLY A 181 18.41 14.77 1.60
CA GLY A 181 18.40 14.97 3.05
C GLY A 181 17.01 14.95 3.67
N ALA A 182 16.04 14.28 3.02
CA ALA A 182 14.66 14.23 3.48
C ALA A 182 14.50 13.41 4.75
N LYS A 183 13.63 13.86 5.66
CA LYS A 183 13.29 13.13 6.91
C LYS A 183 12.13 12.13 6.70
N VAL A 184 12.06 11.54 5.51
CA VAL A 184 11.07 10.53 5.13
C VAL A 184 11.75 9.19 4.96
N GLY A 185 11.28 8.19 5.71
CA GLY A 185 11.79 6.83 5.63
C GLY A 185 11.06 5.99 4.58
N VAL A 186 11.72 4.95 4.10
CA VAL A 186 11.12 3.94 3.21
C VAL A 186 11.43 2.56 3.75
N SER A 187 10.44 1.68 3.75
CA SER A 187 10.59 0.25 4.01
C SER A 187 9.93 -0.56 2.91
N VAL A 188 10.50 -1.69 2.59
CA VAL A 188 9.86 -2.71 1.75
C VAL A 188 9.52 -3.93 2.61
N LEU A 189 8.26 -4.32 2.61
CA LEU A 189 7.78 -5.51 3.32
C LEU A 189 7.75 -6.67 2.33
N CYS A 190 8.47 -7.74 2.64
CA CYS A 190 8.58 -8.93 1.78
C CYS A 190 8.01 -10.17 2.49
N PRO A 191 6.68 -10.27 2.65
CA PRO A 191 6.08 -11.40 3.35
C PRO A 191 6.27 -12.71 2.57
N ALA A 192 6.38 -13.78 3.33
CA ALA A 192 6.17 -15.14 2.85
C ALA A 192 4.65 -15.45 2.80
N TRP A 193 4.28 -16.72 2.88
CA TRP A 193 2.89 -17.12 3.01
C TRP A 193 2.34 -16.67 4.37
N VAL A 194 1.31 -15.83 4.34
CA VAL A 194 0.62 -15.32 5.52
C VAL A 194 -0.80 -15.86 5.50
N ARG A 195 -1.22 -16.43 6.62
CA ARG A 195 -2.62 -16.86 6.78
C ARG A 195 -3.45 -15.60 7.04
N THR A 196 -4.28 -15.28 6.09
CA THR A 196 -5.15 -14.09 6.10
C THR A 196 -6.62 -14.54 6.05
#